data_998425c4b3fa3fa3b4311722e2e6087e
#
_entry.id   998425c4b3fa3fa3b4311722e2e6087e
#
_cell.length_a   1.000
_cell.length_b   1.000
_cell.length_c   1.000
_cell.angle_alpha   90.00
_cell.angle_beta   90.00
_cell.angle_gamma   90.00
#
_symmetry.space_group_name_H-M   'P 1'
#
loop_
_entity.id
_entity.type
_entity.pdbx_description
1 polymer ?
#
loop_
_entity_poly.entity_id
_entity_poly.type
_entity_poly.pdbx_seq_one_letter_code
_entity_poly.pdbx_strand_id
1 'polypeptide(L)'
;ALVEVVIRPKYGEFDPTVLFFLTFPVFYGFMVGDLGYGILYFLAGYGLYSKASGDVMKSLGGVAMWAGGFTAVFGVLYGEFFGLHQLGEIVWGGHPPIHKGLQPVYGEYALGWLLVSVLAGMAHLAVGWTLGFFKNLEHGLWDAITESGSWLLMLFGFWTFIFSDFPAGSKPSFIIGSEAVFAGNPFALGFTGFSATVGMVALGVFVVGLVLIALADFAEFVEALFLQVFVNGLSYTRLAAVLLAKAGMAF
;
A
#
# COMPACT_ATOMS: atom_id res chain seq x y z
N ALA A 1 -9.76 14.88 -12.97
CA ALA A 1 -9.34 14.11 -14.15
C ALA A 1 -9.15 12.62 -13.84
N LEU A 2 -8.25 12.20 -12.89
CA LEU A 2 -8.07 10.75 -12.59
C LEU A 2 -9.32 10.13 -11.97
N VAL A 3 -10.01 10.81 -11.07
CA VAL A 3 -11.26 10.35 -10.45
C VAL A 3 -12.39 10.25 -11.46
N GLU A 4 -12.47 11.17 -12.39
CA GLU A 4 -13.50 11.18 -13.45
C GLU A 4 -13.37 10.01 -14.44
N VAL A 5 -12.19 9.39 -14.53
CA VAL A 5 -11.98 8.19 -15.36
C VAL A 5 -12.65 6.96 -14.70
N VAL A 6 -12.80 6.96 -13.39
CA VAL A 6 -13.38 5.83 -12.65
C VAL A 6 -14.84 6.06 -12.36
N ILE A 7 -15.19 7.08 -11.59
CA ILE A 7 -16.59 7.43 -11.25
C ILE A 7 -16.65 8.93 -10.90
N ARG A 8 -17.72 9.63 -11.34
CA ARG A 8 -18.00 10.98 -10.85
C ARG A 8 -18.72 10.90 -9.51
N PRO A 9 -18.21 11.54 -8.44
CA PRO A 9 -18.88 11.57 -7.13
C PRO A 9 -20.26 12.22 -7.28
N LYS A 10 -21.26 11.67 -6.61
CA LYS A 10 -22.58 12.30 -6.50
C LYS A 10 -22.56 13.41 -5.47
N TYR A 11 -23.49 14.35 -5.57
CA TYR A 11 -23.67 15.42 -4.57
C TYR A 11 -23.88 14.81 -3.16
N GLY A 12 -23.02 15.18 -2.20
CA GLY A 12 -23.04 14.64 -0.84
C GLY A 12 -22.08 13.47 -0.59
N GLU A 13 -21.38 12.97 -1.62
CA GLU A 13 -20.35 11.94 -1.42
C GLU A 13 -19.01 12.58 -1.07
N PHE A 14 -18.23 11.87 -0.22
CA PHE A 14 -16.85 12.26 0.05
C PHE A 14 -16.04 12.24 -1.26
N ASP A 15 -15.42 13.37 -1.59
CA ASP A 15 -14.60 13.46 -2.80
C ASP A 15 -13.29 12.67 -2.63
N PRO A 16 -13.13 11.53 -3.33
CA PRO A 16 -11.93 10.72 -3.25
C PRO A 16 -10.69 11.40 -3.84
N THR A 17 -10.86 12.58 -4.49
CA THR A 17 -9.76 13.31 -5.15
C THR A 17 -8.65 13.64 -4.18
N VAL A 18 -8.96 14.02 -2.93
CA VAL A 18 -7.95 14.33 -1.91
C VAL A 18 -7.13 13.09 -1.55
N LEU A 19 -7.80 11.95 -1.37
CA LEU A 19 -7.13 10.69 -1.08
C LEU A 19 -6.21 10.26 -2.24
N PHE A 20 -6.72 10.30 -3.49
CA PHE A 20 -5.92 10.01 -4.67
C PHE A 20 -4.77 10.99 -4.88
N PHE A 21 -4.98 12.26 -4.61
CA PHE A 21 -3.94 13.28 -4.72
C PHE A 21 -2.77 13.01 -3.76
N LEU A 22 -3.04 12.48 -2.58
CA LEU A 22 -2.00 12.15 -1.60
C LEU A 22 -1.37 10.77 -1.87
N THR A 23 -2.20 9.75 -2.10
CA THR A 23 -1.72 8.35 -2.13
C THR A 23 -1.09 7.96 -3.45
N PHE A 24 -1.65 8.37 -4.59
CA PHE A 24 -1.14 7.98 -5.90
C PHE A 24 0.32 8.40 -6.13
N PRO A 25 0.72 9.68 -5.90
CA PRO A 25 2.11 10.09 -6.11
C PRO A 25 3.07 9.42 -5.14
N VAL A 26 2.64 9.18 -3.90
CA VAL A 26 3.45 8.48 -2.89
C VAL A 26 3.70 7.04 -3.32
N PHE A 27 2.66 6.29 -3.70
CA PHE A 27 2.80 4.92 -4.17
C PHE A 27 3.61 4.83 -5.47
N TYR A 28 3.39 5.76 -6.40
CA TYR A 28 4.18 5.81 -7.63
C TYR A 28 5.66 6.09 -7.33
N GLY A 29 5.94 7.06 -6.47
CA GLY A 29 7.29 7.37 -6.02
C GLY A 29 7.96 6.20 -5.29
N PHE A 30 7.22 5.53 -4.41
CA PHE A 30 7.68 4.32 -3.73
C PHE A 30 8.04 3.20 -4.71
N MET A 31 7.21 2.96 -5.74
CA MET A 31 7.47 1.93 -6.76
C MET A 31 8.69 2.24 -7.62
N VAL A 32 8.76 3.46 -8.13
CA VAL A 32 9.82 3.84 -9.09
C VAL A 32 11.09 4.27 -8.37
N GLY A 33 11.00 5.13 -7.37
CA GLY A 33 12.05 5.62 -6.47
C GLY A 33 13.41 5.80 -7.12
N ASP A 34 13.55 6.84 -7.94
CA ASP A 34 14.78 7.14 -8.68
C ASP A 34 14.86 8.63 -8.98
N LEU A 35 15.93 9.27 -8.56
CA LEU A 35 16.09 10.71 -8.71
C LEU A 35 16.13 11.15 -10.18
N GLY A 36 16.83 10.42 -11.04
CA GLY A 36 16.96 10.76 -12.45
C GLY A 36 15.63 10.66 -13.19
N TYR A 37 14.94 9.54 -13.06
CA TYR A 37 13.60 9.37 -13.63
C TYR A 37 12.58 10.31 -13.00
N GLY A 38 12.67 10.57 -11.71
CA GLY A 38 11.80 11.54 -11.01
C GLY A 38 11.91 12.94 -11.61
N ILE A 39 13.11 13.43 -11.84
CA ILE A 39 13.35 14.71 -12.50
C ILE A 39 12.79 14.70 -13.93
N LEU A 40 13.01 13.64 -14.71
CA LEU A 40 12.46 13.55 -16.07
C LEU A 40 10.93 13.58 -16.08
N TYR A 41 10.26 12.83 -15.20
CA TYR A 41 8.80 12.85 -15.10
C TYR A 41 8.29 14.21 -14.66
N PHE A 42 8.96 14.85 -13.70
CA PHE A 42 8.61 16.20 -13.25
C PHE A 42 8.72 17.21 -14.40
N LEU A 43 9.82 17.22 -15.13
CA LEU A 43 10.03 18.15 -16.24
C LEU A 43 9.07 17.89 -17.41
N ALA A 44 8.82 16.62 -17.74
CA ALA A 44 7.84 16.25 -18.76
C ALA A 44 6.43 16.68 -18.35
N GLY A 45 6.06 16.44 -17.07
CA GLY A 45 4.80 16.90 -16.51
C GLY A 45 4.66 18.42 -16.53
N TYR A 46 5.70 19.15 -16.16
CA TYR A 46 5.74 20.61 -16.22
C TYR A 46 5.60 21.12 -17.66
N GLY A 47 6.31 20.52 -18.59
CA GLY A 47 6.18 20.86 -20.02
C GLY A 47 4.77 20.63 -20.56
N LEU A 48 4.14 19.52 -20.16
CA LEU A 48 2.76 19.22 -20.52
C LEU A 48 1.79 20.20 -19.85
N TYR A 49 1.94 20.47 -18.55
CA TYR A 49 1.11 21.39 -17.79
C TYR A 49 1.16 22.81 -18.36
N SER A 50 2.36 23.30 -18.74
CA SER A 50 2.57 24.69 -19.21
C SER A 50 2.16 24.91 -20.65
N LYS A 51 2.28 23.88 -21.54
CA LYS A 51 2.07 24.02 -22.97
C LYS A 51 0.72 23.48 -23.46
N ALA A 52 0.05 22.63 -22.68
CA ALA A 52 -1.22 22.07 -23.09
C ALA A 52 -2.32 23.12 -23.07
N SER A 53 -3.20 23.10 -24.06
CA SER A 53 -4.37 23.97 -24.17
C SER A 53 -5.66 23.36 -23.59
N GLY A 54 -5.67 22.05 -23.32
CA GLY A 54 -6.84 21.30 -22.78
C GLY A 54 -6.71 20.98 -21.29
N ASP A 55 -7.82 21.08 -20.54
CA ASP A 55 -7.84 20.83 -19.08
C ASP A 55 -7.40 19.43 -18.69
N VAL A 56 -7.74 18.42 -19.51
CA VAL A 56 -7.33 17.03 -19.29
C VAL A 56 -5.82 16.90 -19.36
N MET A 57 -5.18 17.49 -20.39
CA MET A 57 -3.73 17.43 -20.55
C MET A 57 -2.99 18.21 -19.48
N LYS A 58 -3.52 19.36 -19.04
CA LYS A 58 -2.99 20.09 -17.89
C LYS A 58 -3.09 19.27 -16.61
N SER A 59 -4.22 18.63 -16.38
CA SER A 59 -4.41 17.77 -15.21
C SER A 59 -3.44 16.58 -15.21
N LEU A 60 -3.24 15.93 -16.35
CA LEU A 60 -2.24 14.84 -16.50
C LEU A 60 -0.82 15.36 -16.27
N GLY A 61 -0.50 16.56 -16.77
CA GLY A 61 0.77 17.22 -16.48
C GLY A 61 1.00 17.44 -14.99
N GLY A 62 -0.03 17.92 -14.29
CA GLY A 62 0.00 18.09 -12.83
C GLY A 62 0.23 16.77 -12.09
N VAL A 63 -0.48 15.71 -12.48
CA VAL A 63 -0.28 14.36 -11.91
C VAL A 63 1.14 13.86 -12.13
N ALA A 64 1.68 14.03 -13.35
CA ALA A 64 3.04 13.62 -13.68
C ALA A 64 4.09 14.41 -12.88
N MET A 65 3.87 15.72 -12.65
CA MET A 65 4.75 16.53 -11.79
C MET A 65 4.78 16.00 -10.34
N TRP A 66 3.62 15.74 -9.74
CA TRP A 66 3.55 15.21 -8.38
C TRP A 66 4.17 13.81 -8.28
N ALA A 67 3.83 12.92 -9.20
CA ALA A 67 4.42 11.59 -9.27
C ALA A 67 5.94 11.65 -9.45
N GLY A 68 6.43 12.52 -10.36
CA GLY A 68 7.86 12.75 -10.56
C GLY A 68 8.56 13.32 -9.32
N GLY A 69 7.91 14.26 -8.62
CA GLY A 69 8.42 14.84 -7.38
C GLY A 69 8.63 13.78 -6.29
N PHE A 70 7.62 12.95 -6.04
CA PHE A 70 7.74 11.84 -5.07
C PHE A 70 8.73 10.77 -5.53
N THR A 71 8.79 10.49 -6.84
CA THR A 71 9.80 9.57 -7.41
C THR A 71 11.22 10.08 -7.13
N ALA A 72 11.46 11.38 -7.26
CA ALA A 72 12.75 11.98 -6.94
C ALA A 72 13.07 11.90 -5.43
N VAL A 73 12.09 12.17 -4.56
CA VAL A 73 12.25 12.05 -3.10
C VAL A 73 12.62 10.63 -2.71
N PHE A 74 11.85 9.63 -3.18
CA PHE A 74 12.18 8.22 -2.91
C PHE A 74 13.50 7.81 -3.56
N GLY A 75 13.86 8.38 -4.72
CA GLY A 75 15.15 8.15 -5.38
C GLY A 75 16.33 8.59 -4.51
N VAL A 76 16.22 9.73 -3.84
CA VAL A 76 17.23 10.17 -2.85
C VAL A 76 17.27 9.23 -1.66
N LEU A 77 16.11 8.82 -1.12
CA LEU A 77 16.04 7.89 0.02
C LEU A 77 16.61 6.50 -0.31
N TYR A 78 16.44 6.04 -1.53
CA TYR A 78 17.00 4.78 -2.01
C TYR A 78 18.46 4.90 -2.48
N GLY A 79 18.93 6.14 -2.67
CA GLY A 79 20.27 6.40 -3.21
C GLY A 79 20.43 6.05 -4.68
N GLU A 80 19.34 6.10 -5.48
CA GLU A 80 19.33 5.72 -6.89
C GLU A 80 19.25 6.91 -7.84
N PHE A 81 20.03 6.84 -8.90
CA PHE A 81 20.03 7.79 -10.01
C PHE A 81 20.15 7.04 -11.35
N PHE A 82 19.09 7.05 -12.16
CA PHE A 82 18.96 6.26 -13.39
C PHE A 82 19.26 4.77 -13.22
N GLY A 83 18.80 4.19 -12.10
CA GLY A 83 19.06 2.80 -11.76
C GLY A 83 20.44 2.52 -11.15
N LEU A 84 21.32 3.52 -11.09
CA LEU A 84 22.65 3.38 -10.51
C LEU A 84 22.65 3.76 -9.02
N HIS A 85 23.33 2.99 -8.19
CA HIS A 85 23.42 3.22 -6.74
C HIS A 85 24.48 4.28 -6.34
N GLN A 86 25.12 4.91 -7.30
CA GLN A 86 26.18 5.93 -7.08
C GLN A 86 25.70 7.12 -6.24
N LEU A 87 24.41 7.47 -6.33
CA LEU A 87 23.85 8.53 -5.50
C LEU A 87 23.91 8.17 -4.01
N GLY A 88 23.69 6.89 -3.68
CA GLY A 88 23.80 6.39 -2.31
C GLY A 88 25.21 6.50 -1.75
N GLU A 89 26.24 6.28 -2.58
CA GLU A 89 27.63 6.46 -2.19
C GLU A 89 27.98 7.94 -1.94
N ILE A 90 27.50 8.82 -2.83
CA ILE A 90 27.81 10.27 -2.76
C ILE A 90 27.07 10.94 -1.61
N VAL A 91 25.77 10.70 -1.47
CA VAL A 91 24.91 11.41 -0.51
C VAL A 91 24.95 10.77 0.88
N TRP A 92 25.00 9.44 0.93
CA TRP A 92 24.81 8.65 2.16
C TRP A 92 26.03 7.82 2.56
N GLY A 93 27.17 8.00 1.87
CA GLY A 93 28.37 7.21 2.16
C GLY A 93 28.19 5.69 1.98
N GLY A 94 27.34 5.28 1.04
CA GLY A 94 27.02 3.87 0.77
C GLY A 94 25.91 3.27 1.65
N HIS A 95 25.33 4.05 2.56
CA HIS A 95 24.27 3.60 3.48
C HIS A 95 23.00 4.42 3.31
N PRO A 96 22.24 4.27 2.20
CA PRO A 96 21.02 5.00 2.01
C PRO A 96 20.00 4.67 3.11
N PRO A 97 19.12 5.62 3.50
CA PRO A 97 18.13 5.43 4.55
C PRO A 97 17.19 4.24 4.28
N ILE A 98 16.97 3.91 3.02
CA ILE A 98 16.13 2.79 2.62
C ILE A 98 16.89 1.93 1.64
N HIS A 99 17.27 0.72 2.05
CA HIS A 99 17.90 -0.26 1.19
C HIS A 99 16.88 -1.09 0.41
N LYS A 100 16.95 -1.11 -0.91
CA LYS A 100 16.13 -2.02 -1.74
C LYS A 100 16.57 -3.48 -1.64
N GLY A 101 17.82 -3.73 -1.26
CA GLY A 101 18.33 -5.06 -0.94
C GLY A 101 18.34 -6.06 -2.08
N LEU A 102 18.56 -5.62 -3.30
CA LEU A 102 18.56 -6.48 -4.50
C LEU A 102 19.95 -6.94 -4.93
N GLN A 103 20.95 -6.71 -4.13
CA GLN A 103 22.23 -7.37 -4.35
C GLN A 103 22.06 -8.88 -4.08
N PRO A 104 22.78 -9.77 -4.81
CA PRO A 104 22.62 -11.22 -4.69
C PRO A 104 22.81 -11.78 -3.27
N VAL A 105 23.38 -10.99 -2.38
CA VAL A 105 23.59 -11.32 -0.95
C VAL A 105 22.35 -11.09 -0.08
N TYR A 106 21.35 -10.33 -0.54
CA TYR A 106 20.23 -9.86 0.29
C TYR A 106 18.86 -10.29 -0.24
N GLY A 107 18.71 -11.50 -0.78
CA GLY A 107 17.43 -12.04 -1.25
C GLY A 107 16.28 -12.00 -0.23
N GLU A 108 16.60 -11.89 1.05
CA GLU A 108 15.66 -11.77 2.16
C GLU A 108 14.85 -10.47 2.15
N TYR A 109 15.40 -9.40 1.58
CA TYR A 109 14.70 -8.11 1.49
C TYR A 109 13.49 -8.11 0.54
N ALA A 110 13.45 -9.01 -0.44
CA ALA A 110 12.31 -9.12 -1.36
C ALA A 110 11.02 -9.45 -0.62
N LEU A 111 11.08 -10.37 0.35
CA LEU A 111 9.93 -10.72 1.21
C LEU A 111 9.55 -9.55 2.11
N GLY A 112 10.53 -8.81 2.64
CA GLY A 112 10.29 -7.59 3.42
C GLY A 112 9.50 -6.55 2.61
N TRP A 113 9.85 -6.32 1.35
CA TRP A 113 9.14 -5.39 0.48
C TRP A 113 7.72 -5.86 0.15
N LEU A 114 7.51 -7.15 -0.02
CA LEU A 114 6.17 -7.72 -0.17
C LEU A 114 5.32 -7.44 1.07
N LEU A 115 5.86 -7.66 2.27
CA LEU A 115 5.16 -7.37 3.52
C LEU A 115 4.86 -5.87 3.69
N VAL A 116 5.83 -4.99 3.41
CA VAL A 116 5.63 -3.54 3.47
C VAL A 116 4.54 -3.10 2.50
N SER A 117 4.50 -3.64 1.28
CA SER A 117 3.45 -3.29 0.33
C SER A 117 2.06 -3.79 0.75
N VAL A 118 1.97 -4.98 1.37
CA VAL A 118 0.72 -5.47 1.97
C VAL A 118 0.27 -4.56 3.11
N LEU A 119 1.17 -4.17 4.02
CA LEU A 119 0.86 -3.26 5.13
C LEU A 119 0.42 -1.88 4.63
N ALA A 120 1.07 -1.34 3.60
CA ALA A 120 0.66 -0.09 2.96
C ALA A 120 -0.75 -0.21 2.34
N GLY A 121 -1.04 -1.35 1.71
CA GLY A 121 -2.36 -1.68 1.18
C GLY A 121 -3.42 -1.77 2.28
N MET A 122 -3.12 -2.45 3.37
CA MET A 122 -4.00 -2.53 4.54
C MET A 122 -4.32 -1.14 5.10
N ALA A 123 -3.30 -0.30 5.28
CA ALA A 123 -3.49 1.06 5.77
C ALA A 123 -4.38 1.87 4.82
N HIS A 124 -4.15 1.76 3.51
CA HIS A 124 -4.95 2.45 2.50
C HIS A 124 -6.41 1.98 2.48
N LEU A 125 -6.64 0.66 2.51
CA LEU A 125 -8.00 0.09 2.60
C LEU A 125 -8.68 0.48 3.92
N ALA A 126 -7.96 0.45 5.05
CA ALA A 126 -8.49 0.87 6.33
C ALA A 126 -8.95 2.34 6.33
N VAL A 127 -8.17 3.23 5.70
CA VAL A 127 -8.58 4.64 5.51
C VAL A 127 -9.87 4.70 4.70
N GLY A 128 -9.96 3.99 3.57
CA GLY A 128 -11.15 3.96 2.72
C GLY A 128 -12.41 3.51 3.48
N TRP A 129 -12.32 2.36 4.18
CA TRP A 129 -13.43 1.83 4.96
C TRP A 129 -13.79 2.71 6.17
N THR A 130 -12.80 3.36 6.79
CA THR A 130 -13.03 4.32 7.89
C THR A 130 -13.79 5.53 7.38
N LEU A 131 -13.43 6.09 6.24
CA LEU A 131 -14.19 7.19 5.63
C LEU A 131 -15.61 6.76 5.26
N GLY A 132 -15.78 5.55 4.72
CA GLY A 132 -17.08 4.94 4.46
C GLY A 132 -17.91 4.81 5.74
N PHE A 133 -17.29 4.37 6.84
CA PHE A 133 -17.95 4.23 8.15
C PHE A 133 -18.51 5.57 8.63
N PHE A 134 -17.72 6.65 8.59
CA PHE A 134 -18.20 7.98 8.98
C PHE A 134 -19.32 8.50 8.08
N LYS A 135 -19.27 8.23 6.78
CA LYS A 135 -20.35 8.57 5.84
C LYS A 135 -21.62 7.81 6.20
N ASN A 136 -21.54 6.51 6.43
CA ASN A 136 -22.70 5.68 6.71
C ASN A 136 -23.32 5.96 8.11
N LEU A 137 -22.56 6.59 9.03
CA LEU A 137 -23.13 7.07 10.29
C LEU A 137 -24.27 8.09 10.10
N GLU A 138 -24.29 8.82 9.00
CA GLU A 138 -25.39 9.76 8.67
C GLU A 138 -26.71 9.02 8.40
N HIS A 139 -26.65 7.75 7.95
CA HIS A 139 -27.80 6.90 7.70
C HIS A 139 -28.21 6.08 8.92
N GLY A 140 -27.30 5.90 9.87
CA GLY A 140 -27.55 5.18 11.12
C GLY A 140 -26.34 4.38 11.58
N LEU A 141 -26.29 4.13 12.90
CA LEU A 141 -25.19 3.35 13.49
C LEU A 141 -25.17 1.91 12.96
N TRP A 142 -26.33 1.32 12.71
CA TRP A 142 -26.43 -0.05 12.21
C TRP A 142 -25.85 -0.15 10.79
N ASP A 143 -26.23 0.77 9.90
CA ASP A 143 -25.74 0.80 8.53
C ASP A 143 -24.22 1.05 8.48
N ALA A 144 -23.71 1.95 9.34
CA ALA A 144 -22.27 2.17 9.46
C ALA A 144 -21.50 0.91 9.89
N ILE A 145 -22.05 0.15 10.87
CA ILE A 145 -21.41 -1.08 11.36
C ILE A 145 -21.47 -2.18 10.29
N THR A 146 -22.61 -2.37 9.65
CA THR A 146 -22.79 -3.49 8.71
C THR A 146 -22.13 -3.24 7.37
N GLU A 147 -22.22 -2.04 6.80
CA GLU A 147 -21.67 -1.75 5.46
C GLU A 147 -20.15 -1.45 5.47
N SER A 148 -19.62 -0.78 6.50
CA SER A 148 -18.21 -0.40 6.52
C SER A 148 -17.43 -0.95 7.70
N GLY A 149 -18.04 -0.98 8.88
CA GLY A 149 -17.44 -1.50 10.11
C GLY A 149 -17.12 -2.99 10.01
N SER A 150 -18.00 -3.77 9.40
CA SER A 150 -17.80 -5.20 9.12
C SER A 150 -16.55 -5.47 8.29
N TRP A 151 -16.33 -4.68 7.25
CA TRP A 151 -15.12 -4.75 6.41
C TRP A 151 -13.85 -4.37 7.17
N LEU A 152 -13.90 -3.38 8.05
CA LEU A 152 -12.78 -3.04 8.94
C LEU A 152 -12.46 -4.19 9.90
N LEU A 153 -13.49 -4.80 10.50
CA LEU A 153 -13.30 -5.97 11.37
C LEU A 153 -12.68 -7.13 10.59
N MET A 154 -13.15 -7.39 9.38
CA MET A 154 -12.57 -8.41 8.51
C MET A 154 -11.13 -8.10 8.16
N LEU A 155 -10.83 -6.88 7.74
CA LEU A 155 -9.49 -6.46 7.35
C LEU A 155 -8.49 -6.67 8.50
N PHE A 156 -8.79 -6.08 9.65
CA PHE A 156 -7.90 -6.19 10.81
C PHE A 156 -7.88 -7.59 11.42
N GLY A 157 -9.02 -8.26 11.50
CA GLY A 157 -9.10 -9.63 11.99
C GLY A 157 -8.28 -10.60 11.14
N PHE A 158 -8.48 -10.56 9.81
CA PHE A 158 -7.77 -11.44 8.88
C PHE A 158 -6.25 -11.23 8.93
N TRP A 159 -5.77 -9.99 8.80
CA TRP A 159 -4.35 -9.73 8.74
C TRP A 159 -3.66 -9.92 10.10
N THR A 160 -4.31 -9.58 11.21
CA THR A 160 -3.79 -9.89 12.53
C THR A 160 -3.71 -11.40 12.75
N PHE A 161 -4.68 -12.16 12.25
CA PHE A 161 -4.64 -13.63 12.26
C PHE A 161 -3.47 -14.14 11.41
N ILE A 162 -3.26 -13.62 10.20
CA ILE A 162 -2.14 -14.02 9.33
C ILE A 162 -0.79 -13.77 10.01
N PHE A 163 -0.63 -12.62 10.66
CA PHE A 163 0.61 -12.24 11.36
C PHE A 163 0.69 -12.75 12.80
N SER A 164 -0.07 -13.76 13.19
CA SER A 164 -0.03 -14.38 14.51
C SER A 164 0.45 -15.83 14.45
N ASP A 165 0.96 -16.34 15.57
CA ASP A 165 1.33 -17.76 15.72
C ASP A 165 0.12 -18.65 16.08
N PHE A 166 -0.99 -18.46 15.36
CA PHE A 166 -2.18 -19.31 15.54
C PHE A 166 -2.64 -19.87 14.19
N PRO A 167 -2.82 -21.22 14.09
CA PRO A 167 -2.39 -22.28 15.03
C PRO A 167 -0.85 -22.31 15.19
N ALA A 168 -0.37 -22.62 16.37
CA ALA A 168 1.04 -22.59 16.71
C ALA A 168 1.88 -23.47 15.76
N GLY A 169 2.98 -22.90 15.22
CA GLY A 169 3.90 -23.61 14.33
C GLY A 169 3.37 -23.93 12.93
N SER A 170 2.19 -23.42 12.55
CA SER A 170 1.57 -23.68 11.24
C SER A 170 2.01 -22.73 10.13
N LYS A 171 2.62 -21.62 10.49
CA LYS A 171 2.93 -20.53 9.55
C LYS A 171 4.42 -20.45 9.24
N PRO A 172 4.78 -20.01 8.01
CA PRO A 172 6.16 -19.85 7.60
C PRO A 172 6.90 -18.82 8.48
N SER A 173 8.18 -19.07 8.74
CA SER A 173 9.06 -18.20 9.55
C SER A 173 9.21 -16.78 8.99
N PHE A 174 9.01 -16.60 7.69
CA PHE A 174 9.07 -15.25 7.09
C PHE A 174 7.84 -14.37 7.40
N ILE A 175 6.73 -14.97 7.86
CA ILE A 175 5.53 -14.23 8.32
C ILE A 175 5.61 -13.99 9.83
N ILE A 176 6.01 -15.02 10.57
CA ILE A 176 6.15 -15.00 12.01
C ILE A 176 7.41 -15.77 12.40
N GLY A 177 8.34 -15.15 13.07
CA GLY A 177 9.55 -15.86 13.49
C GLY A 177 10.61 -14.98 14.16
N SER A 178 11.55 -15.63 14.80
CA SER A 178 12.70 -14.98 15.45
C SER A 178 13.66 -14.32 14.46
N GLU A 179 13.70 -14.81 13.22
CA GLU A 179 14.39 -14.17 12.11
C GLU A 179 13.39 -13.21 11.44
N ALA A 180 13.16 -12.08 12.09
CA ALA A 180 12.25 -11.09 11.52
C ALA A 180 12.72 -10.75 10.11
N VAL A 181 11.84 -10.89 9.13
CA VAL A 181 12.08 -10.52 7.71
C VAL A 181 12.61 -9.08 7.59
N PHE A 182 12.44 -8.31 8.65
CA PHE A 182 12.91 -6.96 8.80
C PHE A 182 14.24 -6.85 9.58
N ALA A 183 14.83 -7.94 10.09
CA ALA A 183 16.11 -7.88 10.81
C ALA A 183 17.21 -7.42 9.84
N GLY A 184 17.90 -6.32 10.19
CA GLY A 184 18.93 -5.71 9.35
C GLY A 184 18.41 -4.74 8.26
N ASN A 185 17.12 -4.59 8.09
CA ASN A 185 16.53 -3.58 7.22
C ASN A 185 16.25 -2.30 8.03
N PRO A 186 16.35 -1.08 7.48
CA PRO A 186 15.93 0.16 8.15
C PRO A 186 14.46 0.17 8.58
N PHE A 187 13.63 -0.69 7.98
CA PHE A 187 12.27 -0.98 8.43
C PHE A 187 12.20 -2.14 9.45
N ALA A 188 13.33 -2.56 10.03
CA ALA A 188 13.34 -3.59 11.05
C ALA A 188 12.54 -3.14 12.29
N LEU A 189 11.26 -3.42 12.26
CA LEU A 189 10.32 -3.12 13.34
C LEU A 189 10.48 -4.08 14.51
N GLY A 190 11.41 -5.05 14.42
CA GLY A 190 11.57 -6.10 15.41
C GLY A 190 10.31 -6.93 15.63
N PHE A 191 9.41 -6.95 14.65
CA PHE A 191 8.13 -7.62 14.75
C PHE A 191 8.30 -9.13 14.52
N THR A 192 8.08 -9.89 15.56
CA THR A 192 8.18 -11.37 15.53
C THR A 192 6.83 -12.06 15.32
N GLY A 193 5.77 -11.29 15.09
CA GLY A 193 4.40 -11.77 15.01
C GLY A 193 3.62 -11.57 16.32
N PHE A 194 2.31 -11.73 16.22
CA PHE A 194 1.41 -11.70 17.38
C PHE A 194 1.37 -13.08 18.05
N SER A 195 1.07 -13.11 19.35
CA SER A 195 0.90 -14.37 20.08
C SER A 195 -0.29 -15.18 19.54
N ALA A 196 -0.28 -16.49 19.83
CA ALA A 196 -1.38 -17.39 19.46
C ALA A 196 -2.73 -16.93 20.03
N THR A 197 -2.73 -16.38 21.25
CA THR A 197 -3.96 -15.84 21.88
C THR A 197 -4.54 -14.67 21.08
N VAL A 198 -3.69 -13.74 20.65
CA VAL A 198 -4.10 -12.61 19.79
C VAL A 198 -4.63 -13.13 18.47
N GLY A 199 -3.98 -14.14 17.87
CA GLY A 199 -4.43 -14.77 16.65
C GLY A 199 -5.80 -15.44 16.75
N MET A 200 -6.07 -16.09 17.86
CA MET A 200 -7.39 -16.70 18.13
C MET A 200 -8.48 -15.62 18.24
N VAL A 201 -8.20 -14.53 18.98
CA VAL A 201 -9.13 -13.40 19.09
C VAL A 201 -9.34 -12.75 17.72
N ALA A 202 -8.27 -12.55 16.94
CA ALA A 202 -8.33 -11.96 15.62
C ALA A 202 -9.17 -12.79 14.64
N LEU A 203 -9.07 -14.12 14.71
CA LEU A 203 -9.95 -15.03 13.96
C LEU A 203 -11.42 -14.84 14.36
N GLY A 204 -11.69 -14.70 15.66
CA GLY A 204 -13.03 -14.39 16.15
C GLY A 204 -13.56 -13.05 15.61
N VAL A 205 -12.75 -12.02 15.61
CA VAL A 205 -13.08 -10.69 15.04
C VAL A 205 -13.36 -10.79 13.54
N PHE A 206 -12.55 -11.55 12.79
CA PHE A 206 -12.78 -11.82 11.38
C PHE A 206 -14.13 -12.50 11.13
N VAL A 207 -14.45 -13.53 11.89
CA VAL A 207 -15.73 -14.25 11.78
C VAL A 207 -16.92 -13.34 12.14
N VAL A 208 -16.80 -12.51 13.17
CA VAL A 208 -17.82 -11.51 13.51
C VAL A 208 -18.05 -10.54 12.34
N GLY A 209 -16.97 -10.04 11.71
CA GLY A 209 -17.07 -9.20 10.50
C GLY A 209 -17.84 -9.91 9.37
N LEU A 210 -17.52 -11.19 9.09
CA LEU A 210 -18.23 -12.00 8.09
C LEU A 210 -19.72 -12.15 8.42
N VAL A 211 -20.08 -12.43 9.66
CA VAL A 211 -21.48 -12.56 10.09
C VAL A 211 -22.22 -11.24 9.91
N LEU A 212 -21.60 -10.11 10.24
CA LEU A 212 -22.22 -8.79 10.05
C LEU A 212 -22.50 -8.49 8.58
N ILE A 213 -21.56 -8.80 7.67
CA ILE A 213 -21.80 -8.67 6.22
C ILE A 213 -22.96 -9.58 5.77
N ALA A 214 -22.97 -10.84 6.22
CA ALA A 214 -24.05 -11.78 5.88
C ALA A 214 -25.43 -11.31 6.32
N LEU A 215 -25.50 -10.58 7.44
CA LEU A 215 -26.74 -10.00 7.95
C LEU A 215 -27.18 -8.74 7.18
N ALA A 216 -26.23 -8.02 6.59
CA ALA A 216 -26.50 -6.83 5.80
C ALA A 216 -26.91 -7.19 4.36
N ASP A 217 -26.06 -7.92 3.65
CA ASP A 217 -26.31 -8.37 2.29
C ASP A 217 -25.63 -9.73 2.03
N PHE A 218 -26.45 -10.71 1.65
CA PHE A 218 -25.94 -12.05 1.36
C PHE A 218 -25.06 -12.11 0.10
N ALA A 219 -25.29 -11.23 -0.88
CA ALA A 219 -24.46 -11.15 -2.08
C ALA A 219 -23.08 -10.62 -1.75
N GLU A 220 -22.97 -9.57 -0.93
CA GLU A 220 -21.70 -9.06 -0.39
C GLU A 220 -20.97 -10.09 0.45
N PHE A 221 -21.69 -10.87 1.26
CA PHE A 221 -21.10 -11.97 2.04
C PHE A 221 -20.44 -13.01 1.14
N VAL A 222 -21.10 -13.43 0.05
CA VAL A 222 -20.52 -14.37 -0.90
C VAL A 222 -19.27 -13.79 -1.54
N GLU A 223 -19.28 -12.52 -1.92
CA GLU A 223 -18.12 -11.83 -2.48
C GLU A 223 -16.99 -11.71 -1.47
N ALA A 224 -17.29 -11.36 -0.23
CA ALA A 224 -16.34 -11.28 0.87
C ALA A 224 -15.69 -12.65 1.17
N LEU A 225 -16.48 -13.71 1.17
CA LEU A 225 -16.00 -15.08 1.42
C LEU A 225 -15.05 -15.55 0.30
N PHE A 226 -15.34 -15.18 -0.95
CA PHE A 226 -14.53 -15.52 -2.11
C PHE A 226 -13.37 -14.53 -2.34
N LEU A 227 -12.75 -13.99 -1.28
CA LEU A 227 -11.40 -13.45 -1.35
C LEU A 227 -11.26 -11.93 -1.46
N GLN A 228 -12.31 -11.14 -1.33
CA GLN A 228 -12.15 -9.70 -1.54
C GLN A 228 -11.12 -9.07 -0.59
N VAL A 229 -11.12 -9.44 0.70
CA VAL A 229 -10.11 -8.97 1.68
C VAL A 229 -8.71 -9.45 1.30
N PHE A 230 -8.60 -10.72 0.88
CA PHE A 230 -7.34 -11.32 0.47
C PHE A 230 -6.85 -10.76 -0.87
N VAL A 231 -7.71 -10.74 -1.90
CA VAL A 231 -7.37 -10.25 -3.24
C VAL A 231 -7.03 -8.76 -3.21
N ASN A 232 -7.80 -7.94 -2.50
CA ASN A 232 -7.52 -6.52 -2.38
C ASN A 232 -6.18 -6.27 -1.67
N GLY A 233 -5.91 -6.96 -0.55
CA GLY A 233 -4.64 -6.85 0.15
C GLY A 233 -3.45 -7.30 -0.71
N LEU A 234 -3.56 -8.45 -1.37
CA LEU A 234 -2.51 -8.96 -2.27
C LEU A 234 -2.34 -8.10 -3.53
N SER A 235 -3.36 -7.39 -3.96
CA SER A 235 -3.24 -6.48 -5.11
C SER A 235 -2.14 -5.44 -4.91
N TYR A 236 -1.87 -5.04 -3.66
CA TYR A 236 -0.80 -4.11 -3.32
C TYR A 236 0.61 -4.72 -3.41
N THR A 237 0.75 -6.04 -3.50
CA THR A 237 2.07 -6.67 -3.74
C THR A 237 2.67 -6.25 -5.08
N ARG A 238 1.86 -5.70 -6.01
CA ARG A 238 2.35 -5.07 -7.24
C ARG A 238 3.30 -3.90 -6.96
N LEU A 239 3.13 -3.18 -5.85
CA LEU A 239 4.05 -2.11 -5.45
C LEU A 239 5.47 -2.66 -5.27
N ALA A 240 5.59 -3.76 -4.52
CA ALA A 240 6.87 -4.44 -4.35
C ALA A 240 7.34 -5.08 -5.66
N ALA A 241 6.46 -5.72 -6.42
CA ALA A 241 6.83 -6.38 -7.67
C ALA A 241 7.45 -5.40 -8.68
N VAL A 242 6.86 -4.21 -8.85
CA VAL A 242 7.39 -3.17 -9.75
C VAL A 242 8.72 -2.62 -9.22
N LEU A 243 8.81 -2.36 -7.91
CA LEU A 243 10.03 -1.90 -7.25
C LEU A 243 11.19 -2.89 -7.45
N LEU A 244 10.90 -4.19 -7.22
CA LEU A 244 11.87 -5.27 -7.38
C LEU A 244 12.25 -5.50 -8.84
N ALA A 245 11.28 -5.47 -9.76
CA ALA A 245 11.52 -5.62 -11.20
C ALA A 245 12.43 -4.50 -11.74
N LYS A 246 12.15 -3.24 -11.35
CA LYS A 246 13.00 -2.10 -11.73
C LYS A 246 14.43 -2.28 -11.24
N ALA A 247 14.60 -2.69 -10.00
CA ALA A 247 15.93 -2.89 -9.44
C ALA A 247 16.66 -4.06 -10.11
N GLY A 248 15.95 -5.14 -10.48
CA GLY A 248 16.52 -6.26 -11.25
C GLY A 248 16.91 -5.90 -12.69
N MET A 249 16.31 -4.85 -13.27
CA MET A 249 16.71 -4.36 -14.60
C MET A 249 17.93 -3.43 -14.57
N ALA A 250 18.32 -2.93 -13.40
CA ALA A 250 19.48 -2.04 -13.22
C ALA A 250 20.81 -2.81 -13.04
N PHE A 251 20.76 -4.12 -12.96
CA PHE A 251 21.88 -5.06 -12.93
C PHE A 251 22.02 -5.79 -14.25
#